data_c5ed1f7bf2b23bd68bc89d381fb4b79c
#
_entry.id   c5ed1f7bf2b23bd68bc89d381fb4b79c
#
_cell.length_a   1.000
_cell.length_b   1.000
_cell.length_c   1.000
_cell.angle_alpha   90.00
_cell.angle_beta   90.00
_cell.angle_gamma   90.00
#
_symmetry.space_group_name_H-M   'P 1'
#
loop_
_entity.id
_entity.type
_entity.pdbx_description
1 polymer ?
#
loop_
_entity_poly.entity_id
_entity_poly.type
_entity_poly.pdbx_seq_one_letter_code
_entity_poly.pdbx_strand_id
1 'polypeptide(L)'
;MPLALALVPVLSFGLSPMGARADEASCDPYKDYKCLDTYLGEDFGTRFLNYYKLEWGQAAAPSDPSAPPSRRDYWPATPQSTPPMPFTEWPYGGTTSLGVNRPNSVDSPFMAAISNTSLGQWMQDNNIQFYGWLNVGGNVSSNTVRPGGNAPIAYAYTPNTVQLDQLVAYLERTPDTVQTDHIDWGFRVSAIYGENYRYTTSYGLASYQLLKDNKVNGYDFPMLYAEMFVPQVAEGLMLRVGRYISVPDIEAQLAPNNYMYTHSMMYTFDNYTNEGIQATLAVTPNLLLQAGFNVGTESTFWHVGEKVPNPFPNPLYPGRNFLKDPGAKPSFTACIRYTWNNGDDTVYPCMDGINNGSWGYNNLQWYGFTYYHKFNDKWHLSFETYDIHQTGVPNLNNPIVQTAVANGGTPFSPQYTPFNAPNLANCHNPNALTCRAEAYGAVAYINYQASPLDNISFRPEFYDDAQGQRTGTKARYLNFGLGWQHWLSPQIELRPEIDWDRSIDAKAFNGNSNAGIAPDKNYTVLVAADAIVHF
;
A
#
# COMPACT_ATOMS: atom_id res chain seq x y z
N MET A 1 23.52 6.76 33.00
CA MET A 1 24.08 5.89 31.96
C MET A 1 24.02 6.66 30.66
N PRO A 2 25.12 6.92 29.97
CA PRO A 2 25.13 7.79 28.79
C PRO A 2 24.52 7.04 27.59
N LEU A 3 23.59 7.70 26.89
CA LEU A 3 23.12 7.31 25.57
C LEU A 3 24.29 7.35 24.58
N ALA A 4 24.76 6.21 24.15
CA ALA A 4 25.62 6.11 22.98
C ALA A 4 24.75 6.21 21.75
N LEU A 5 24.77 7.37 21.09
CA LEU A 5 24.31 7.51 19.71
C LEU A 5 25.20 6.60 18.85
N ALA A 6 24.68 5.47 18.42
CA ALA A 6 25.30 4.69 17.37
C ALA A 6 25.02 5.41 16.04
N LEU A 7 25.96 6.26 15.63
CA LEU A 7 26.06 6.73 14.26
C LEU A 7 26.23 5.51 13.36
N VAL A 8 25.22 5.22 12.57
CA VAL A 8 25.34 4.33 11.42
C VAL A 8 26.38 4.96 10.48
N PRO A 9 27.48 4.27 10.16
CA PRO A 9 28.41 4.82 9.20
C PRO A 9 27.71 4.83 7.84
N VAL A 10 27.41 6.01 7.35
CA VAL A 10 27.10 6.23 5.94
C VAL A 10 28.34 5.76 5.19
N LEU A 11 28.23 4.62 4.53
CA LEU A 11 29.23 4.17 3.57
C LEU A 11 29.25 5.20 2.45
N SER A 12 30.12 6.19 2.60
CA SER A 12 30.48 7.09 1.52
C SER A 12 31.26 6.27 0.49
N PHE A 13 30.54 5.66 -0.44
CA PHE A 13 31.16 5.28 -1.69
C PHE A 13 31.59 6.56 -2.38
N GLY A 14 32.86 6.88 -2.27
CA GLY A 14 33.50 7.97 -3.00
C GLY A 14 33.48 7.66 -4.49
N LEU A 15 32.36 7.89 -5.13
CA LEU A 15 32.26 8.01 -6.58
C LEU A 15 32.58 9.47 -6.91
N SER A 16 33.86 9.74 -7.16
CA SER A 16 34.27 11.01 -7.79
C SER A 16 33.49 11.13 -9.12
N PRO A 17 32.94 12.31 -9.43
CA PRO A 17 32.37 12.52 -10.75
C PRO A 17 33.49 12.34 -11.78
N MET A 18 33.43 11.28 -12.57
CA MET A 18 34.30 11.14 -13.72
C MET A 18 33.94 12.24 -14.70
N GLY A 19 34.87 13.15 -14.87
CA GLY A 19 34.75 14.26 -15.79
C GLY A 19 34.30 13.80 -17.18
N ALA A 20 33.25 14.44 -17.68
CA ALA A 20 32.79 14.30 -19.04
C ALA A 20 33.95 14.61 -20.01
N ARG A 21 34.33 13.62 -20.82
CA ARG A 21 35.13 13.90 -22.01
C ARG A 21 34.25 14.67 -22.98
N ALA A 22 34.55 15.96 -23.12
CA ALA A 22 34.04 16.73 -24.24
C ALA A 22 34.82 16.32 -25.47
N ASP A 23 34.10 15.72 -26.43
CA ASP A 23 34.24 15.93 -27.88
C ASP A 23 33.52 14.80 -28.62
N GLU A 24 32.27 15.09 -28.93
CA GLU A 24 31.46 14.62 -30.06
C GLU A 24 30.12 15.29 -29.86
N ALA A 25 29.40 15.66 -30.94
CA ALA A 25 28.08 16.30 -30.85
C ALA A 25 27.26 15.56 -29.79
N SER A 26 27.02 16.18 -28.65
CA SER A 26 26.64 15.54 -27.42
C SER A 26 25.36 14.73 -27.58
N CYS A 27 25.53 13.46 -27.76
CA CYS A 27 24.48 12.47 -27.76
C CYS A 27 23.81 12.51 -26.38
N ASP A 28 22.57 12.95 -26.33
CA ASP A 28 21.82 13.06 -25.07
C ASP A 28 21.07 11.76 -24.81
N PRO A 29 21.45 10.96 -23.80
CA PRO A 29 20.82 9.68 -23.50
C PRO A 29 19.35 9.83 -23.06
N TYR A 30 18.91 11.04 -22.72
CA TYR A 30 17.52 11.32 -22.39
C TYR A 30 16.64 11.62 -23.59
N LYS A 31 17.24 11.98 -24.74
CA LYS A 31 16.51 12.37 -25.95
C LYS A 31 16.64 11.37 -27.10
N ASP A 32 17.67 10.52 -27.07
CA ASP A 32 17.92 9.56 -28.13
C ASP A 32 18.22 8.18 -27.53
N TYR A 33 17.39 7.21 -27.87
CA TYR A 33 17.55 5.84 -27.41
C TYR A 33 18.88 5.20 -27.83
N LYS A 34 19.39 5.51 -29.02
CA LYS A 34 20.71 5.01 -29.46
C LYS A 34 21.84 5.53 -28.58
N CYS A 35 21.71 6.76 -28.12
CA CYS A 35 22.65 7.34 -27.18
C CYS A 35 22.57 6.67 -25.82
N LEU A 36 21.37 6.42 -25.33
CA LEU A 36 21.17 5.68 -24.09
C LEU A 36 21.75 4.27 -24.22
N ASP A 37 21.48 3.56 -25.30
CA ASP A 37 21.98 2.21 -25.53
C ASP A 37 23.52 2.16 -25.56
N THR A 38 24.14 3.12 -26.25
CA THR A 38 25.61 3.27 -26.29
C THR A 38 26.19 3.55 -24.90
N TYR A 39 25.54 4.42 -24.13
CA TYR A 39 25.98 4.77 -22.76
C TYR A 39 25.87 3.56 -21.82
N LEU A 40 24.81 2.80 -21.92
CA LEU A 40 24.58 1.66 -21.04
C LEU A 40 25.60 0.54 -21.26
N GLY A 41 26.06 0.32 -22.50
CA GLY A 41 27.03 -0.72 -22.84
C GLY A 41 26.37 -2.00 -23.36
N GLU A 42 27.13 -3.10 -23.42
CA GLU A 42 26.70 -4.31 -24.14
C GLU A 42 26.11 -5.41 -23.23
N ASP A 43 26.70 -5.65 -22.08
CA ASP A 43 26.29 -6.73 -21.17
C ASP A 43 25.30 -6.28 -20.09
N PHE A 44 24.47 -7.22 -19.63
CA PHE A 44 23.43 -6.97 -18.63
C PHE A 44 23.94 -6.24 -17.38
N GLY A 45 25.03 -6.70 -16.78
CA GLY A 45 25.53 -6.13 -15.52
C GLY A 45 26.02 -4.68 -15.69
N THR A 46 26.75 -4.42 -16.76
CA THR A 46 27.23 -3.07 -17.10
C THR A 46 26.06 -2.14 -17.38
N ARG A 47 25.08 -2.58 -18.17
CA ARG A 47 23.86 -1.81 -18.49
C ARG A 47 23.07 -1.48 -17.23
N PHE A 48 22.83 -2.48 -16.39
CA PHE A 48 22.11 -2.34 -15.13
C PHE A 48 22.77 -1.28 -14.21
N LEU A 49 24.08 -1.41 -13.99
CA LEU A 49 24.82 -0.47 -13.13
C LEU A 49 24.96 0.94 -13.74
N ASN A 50 25.13 1.04 -15.05
CA ASN A 50 25.25 2.34 -15.72
C ASN A 50 23.93 3.09 -15.71
N TYR A 51 22.77 2.40 -15.71
CA TYR A 51 21.47 3.03 -15.57
C TYR A 51 21.34 3.76 -14.22
N TYR A 52 21.77 3.17 -13.13
CA TYR A 52 21.81 3.87 -11.83
C TYR A 52 22.76 5.08 -11.83
N LYS A 53 23.90 4.98 -12.51
CA LYS A 53 24.86 6.10 -12.58
C LYS A 53 24.36 7.27 -13.40
N LEU A 54 23.57 6.98 -14.44
CA LEU A 54 23.05 7.99 -15.36
C LEU A 54 22.26 9.09 -14.64
N GLU A 55 21.43 8.67 -13.68
CA GLU A 55 20.49 9.56 -12.99
C GLU A 55 20.92 9.89 -11.54
N TRP A 56 22.13 9.51 -11.15
CA TRP A 56 22.61 9.75 -9.80
C TRP A 56 22.70 11.24 -9.46
N GLY A 57 22.07 11.63 -8.35
CA GLY A 57 22.05 13.02 -7.89
C GLY A 57 21.19 13.96 -8.73
N GLN A 58 20.38 13.43 -9.66
CA GLN A 58 19.52 14.22 -10.52
C GLN A 58 18.05 13.93 -10.20
N ALA A 59 17.27 14.98 -10.07
CA ALA A 59 15.82 14.88 -10.10
C ALA A 59 15.34 14.47 -11.49
N ALA A 60 14.16 13.87 -11.57
CA ALA A 60 13.51 13.66 -12.86
C ALA A 60 13.41 14.99 -13.62
N ALA A 61 13.78 14.97 -14.87
CA ALA A 61 13.60 16.16 -15.71
C ALA A 61 12.10 16.48 -15.84
N PRO A 62 11.73 17.76 -15.89
CA PRO A 62 10.36 18.13 -16.19
C PRO A 62 9.90 17.45 -17.48
N SER A 63 8.67 16.98 -17.51
CA SER A 63 8.09 16.42 -18.75
C SER A 63 8.18 17.44 -19.88
N ASP A 64 8.62 16.99 -21.05
CA ASP A 64 8.60 17.82 -22.24
C ASP A 64 7.14 18.14 -22.61
N PRO A 65 6.73 19.43 -22.66
CA PRO A 65 5.36 19.79 -23.03
C PRO A 65 4.94 19.32 -24.42
N SER A 66 5.89 18.97 -25.28
CA SER A 66 5.63 18.44 -26.63
C SER A 66 5.55 16.92 -26.67
N ALA A 67 5.83 16.26 -25.56
CA ALA A 67 5.78 14.81 -25.48
C ALA A 67 4.35 14.28 -25.55
N PRO A 68 4.15 13.08 -26.09
CA PRO A 68 2.87 12.40 -25.96
C PRO A 68 2.50 12.25 -24.50
N PRO A 69 1.23 12.43 -24.11
CA PRO A 69 0.79 12.16 -22.74
C PRO A 69 1.09 10.72 -22.34
N SER A 70 1.35 10.50 -21.05
CA SER A 70 1.50 9.15 -20.50
C SER A 70 0.19 8.38 -20.66
N ARG A 71 0.29 7.07 -20.88
CA ARG A 71 -0.88 6.19 -20.97
C ARG A 71 -1.76 6.20 -19.73
N ARG A 72 -1.19 6.56 -18.58
CA ARG A 72 -1.90 6.61 -17.31
C ARG A 72 -2.28 8.00 -16.84
N ASP A 73 -1.91 9.06 -17.55
CA ASP A 73 -2.25 10.44 -17.17
C ASP A 73 -3.77 10.65 -17.05
N TYR A 74 -4.52 9.93 -17.85
CA TYR A 74 -5.99 10.00 -17.87
C TYR A 74 -6.67 9.19 -16.77
N TRP A 75 -6.05 8.09 -16.36
CA TRP A 75 -6.65 7.11 -15.47
C TRP A 75 -5.84 7.02 -14.20
N PRO A 76 -6.53 7.09 -13.05
CA PRO A 76 -5.83 6.93 -11.79
C PRO A 76 -5.08 5.60 -11.78
N ALA A 77 -3.81 5.62 -11.36
CA ALA A 77 -3.05 4.41 -11.12
C ALA A 77 -3.70 3.60 -9.99
N THR A 78 -3.39 2.32 -9.92
CA THR A 78 -3.82 1.48 -8.81
C THR A 78 -2.58 1.03 -8.02
N PRO A 79 -2.51 1.30 -6.70
CA PRO A 79 -3.46 2.07 -5.89
C PRO A 79 -3.50 3.55 -6.32
N GLN A 80 -4.65 4.17 -6.15
CA GLN A 80 -4.90 5.56 -6.61
C GLN A 80 -4.71 6.57 -5.49
N SER A 81 -3.96 6.23 -4.49
CA SER A 81 -3.99 6.90 -3.23
C SER A 81 -3.03 8.07 -3.14
N THR A 82 -1.88 7.96 -3.75
CA THR A 82 -0.82 8.94 -3.52
C THR A 82 -0.94 10.11 -4.47
N PRO A 83 -0.99 11.36 -3.96
CA PRO A 83 -0.95 12.56 -4.78
C PRO A 83 0.35 12.65 -5.58
N PRO A 84 0.38 13.44 -6.66
CA PRO A 84 1.60 13.65 -7.42
C PRO A 84 2.75 14.15 -6.55
N MET A 85 3.84 13.41 -6.54
CA MET A 85 5.12 13.78 -5.95
C MET A 85 6.22 13.56 -6.98
N PRO A 86 7.44 14.10 -6.81
CA PRO A 86 8.57 13.66 -7.60
C PRO A 86 8.68 12.14 -7.53
N PHE A 87 8.67 11.49 -8.69
CA PHE A 87 8.80 10.03 -8.83
C PHE A 87 7.62 9.17 -8.34
N THR A 88 6.51 9.74 -7.92
CA THR A 88 5.37 8.97 -7.38
C THR A 88 4.68 8.07 -8.39
N GLU A 89 4.73 8.39 -9.66
CA GLU A 89 4.14 7.53 -10.68
C GLU A 89 5.02 6.33 -11.02
N TRP A 90 6.26 6.35 -10.63
CA TRP A 90 7.12 5.19 -10.76
C TRP A 90 6.89 4.23 -9.58
N PRO A 91 6.73 2.96 -9.78
CA PRO A 91 6.69 2.16 -10.99
C PRO A 91 5.30 2.03 -11.63
N TYR A 92 4.33 2.83 -11.24
CA TYR A 92 2.95 2.73 -11.76
C TYR A 92 2.73 3.53 -13.03
N GLY A 93 3.59 4.49 -13.28
CA GLY A 93 3.40 5.48 -14.31
C GLY A 93 3.44 4.93 -15.71
N GLY A 94 4.11 3.89 -15.94
CA GLY A 94 4.41 3.48 -17.30
C GLY A 94 5.53 4.35 -17.87
N THR A 95 5.39 4.80 -19.10
CA THR A 95 6.47 5.21 -19.99
C THR A 95 7.36 6.37 -19.54
N THR A 96 6.96 7.18 -18.60
CA THR A 96 7.71 8.37 -18.17
C THR A 96 7.81 8.49 -16.68
N SER A 97 7.87 7.36 -16.01
CA SER A 97 7.94 7.28 -14.55
C SER A 97 8.97 8.21 -13.93
N LEU A 98 10.04 8.47 -14.63
CA LEU A 98 11.10 9.37 -14.20
C LEU A 98 10.92 10.81 -14.70
N GLY A 99 9.76 11.14 -15.27
CA GLY A 99 9.52 12.46 -15.87
C GLY A 99 10.35 12.75 -17.11
N VAL A 100 10.98 11.75 -17.69
CA VAL A 100 11.84 11.87 -18.86
C VAL A 100 11.20 11.17 -20.03
N ASN A 101 10.86 11.94 -21.06
CA ASN A 101 10.41 11.40 -22.34
C ASN A 101 11.61 10.88 -23.12
N ARG A 102 11.78 9.58 -23.10
CA ARG A 102 12.79 8.91 -23.91
C ARG A 102 12.08 8.17 -25.04
N PRO A 103 12.45 8.41 -26.29
CA PRO A 103 11.96 7.57 -27.38
C PRO A 103 12.28 6.10 -27.08
N ASN A 104 11.29 5.23 -27.09
CA ASN A 104 11.42 3.81 -26.75
C ASN A 104 12.08 3.56 -25.37
N SER A 105 11.91 4.46 -24.41
CA SER A 105 12.53 4.33 -23.11
C SER A 105 11.85 3.22 -22.28
N VAL A 106 12.63 2.68 -21.38
CA VAL A 106 12.21 1.70 -20.39
C VAL A 106 12.30 2.32 -19.01
N ASP A 107 11.36 1.99 -18.14
CA ASP A 107 11.18 2.69 -16.87
C ASP A 107 11.91 2.04 -15.70
N SER A 108 12.56 0.90 -15.91
CA SER A 108 13.29 0.22 -14.85
C SER A 108 14.73 -0.07 -15.23
N PRO A 109 15.65 -0.13 -14.26
CA PRO A 109 17.02 -0.59 -14.49
C PRO A 109 17.08 -1.97 -15.14
N PHE A 110 16.16 -2.88 -14.76
CA PHE A 110 16.08 -4.22 -15.36
C PHE A 110 15.68 -4.16 -16.84
N MET A 111 14.64 -3.40 -17.18
CA MET A 111 14.21 -3.23 -18.57
C MET A 111 15.30 -2.55 -19.40
N ALA A 112 15.97 -1.55 -18.85
CA ALA A 112 17.14 -0.92 -19.51
C ALA A 112 18.27 -1.92 -19.75
N ALA A 113 18.52 -2.82 -18.81
CA ALA A 113 19.56 -3.83 -18.92
C ALA A 113 19.29 -4.87 -20.02
N ILE A 114 18.03 -5.24 -20.24
CA ILE A 114 17.67 -6.24 -21.26
C ILE A 114 17.26 -5.64 -22.62
N SER A 115 17.17 -4.34 -22.75
CA SER A 115 16.58 -3.68 -23.93
C SER A 115 17.33 -3.97 -25.25
N ASN A 116 18.62 -4.33 -25.18
CA ASN A 116 19.41 -4.73 -26.34
C ASN A 116 19.29 -6.23 -26.68
N THR A 117 18.47 -6.99 -25.96
CA THR A 117 18.21 -8.41 -26.21
C THR A 117 16.91 -8.59 -26.99
N SER A 118 16.76 -9.76 -27.64
CA SER A 118 15.50 -10.11 -28.33
C SER A 118 14.31 -10.18 -27.38
N LEU A 119 14.50 -10.57 -26.11
CA LEU A 119 13.47 -10.58 -25.10
C LEU A 119 13.06 -9.14 -24.75
N GLY A 120 14.02 -8.27 -24.49
CA GLY A 120 13.74 -6.86 -24.14
C GLY A 120 13.03 -6.13 -25.28
N GLN A 121 13.46 -6.32 -26.51
CA GLN A 121 12.79 -5.77 -27.68
C GLN A 121 11.35 -6.28 -27.83
N TRP A 122 11.13 -7.59 -27.67
CA TRP A 122 9.79 -8.16 -27.72
C TRP A 122 8.89 -7.59 -26.61
N MET A 123 9.41 -7.42 -25.40
CA MET A 123 8.65 -6.79 -24.30
C MET A 123 8.29 -5.33 -24.62
N GLN A 124 9.22 -4.56 -25.17
CA GLN A 124 8.95 -3.18 -25.60
C GLN A 124 7.89 -3.12 -26.71
N ASP A 125 8.03 -3.95 -27.74
CA ASP A 125 7.08 -4.00 -28.88
C ASP A 125 5.66 -4.36 -28.45
N ASN A 126 5.53 -5.09 -27.34
CA ASN A 126 4.23 -5.48 -26.78
C ASN A 126 3.79 -4.65 -25.57
N ASN A 127 4.52 -3.58 -25.25
CA ASN A 127 4.27 -2.73 -24.07
C ASN A 127 4.25 -3.50 -22.74
N ILE A 128 5.07 -4.54 -22.62
CA ILE A 128 5.24 -5.34 -21.42
C ILE A 128 6.45 -4.81 -20.66
N GLN A 129 6.28 -4.61 -19.34
CA GLN A 129 7.32 -4.16 -18.45
C GLN A 129 7.50 -5.14 -17.29
N PHE A 130 8.75 -5.32 -16.87
CA PHE A 130 9.12 -5.99 -15.64
C PHE A 130 9.93 -5.03 -14.78
N TYR A 131 9.50 -4.83 -13.56
CA TYR A 131 10.14 -3.91 -12.62
C TYR A 131 9.82 -4.30 -11.20
N GLY A 132 10.50 -3.67 -10.26
CA GLY A 132 10.24 -3.91 -8.84
C GLY A 132 11.14 -3.08 -7.95
N TRP A 133 11.14 -3.43 -6.67
CA TRP A 133 12.00 -2.79 -5.67
C TRP A 133 12.35 -3.73 -4.53
N LEU A 134 13.44 -3.39 -3.90
CA LEU A 134 13.85 -3.89 -2.59
C LEU A 134 13.65 -2.76 -1.57
N ASN A 135 12.90 -3.01 -0.51
CA ASN A 135 12.69 -2.10 0.60
C ASN A 135 13.18 -2.74 1.90
N VAL A 136 14.13 -2.09 2.54
CA VAL A 136 14.69 -2.51 3.82
C VAL A 136 14.49 -1.38 4.82
N GLY A 137 13.80 -1.68 5.91
CA GLY A 137 13.50 -0.72 6.95
C GLY A 137 14.11 -1.10 8.30
N GLY A 138 14.19 -0.10 9.18
CA GLY A 138 14.66 -0.30 10.54
C GLY A 138 14.15 0.78 11.48
N ASN A 139 14.10 0.44 12.76
CA ASN A 139 13.63 1.37 13.78
C ASN A 139 14.35 1.27 15.11
N VAL A 140 14.31 2.38 15.84
CA VAL A 140 14.60 2.47 17.26
C VAL A 140 13.34 2.93 17.97
N SER A 141 12.80 2.09 18.82
CA SER A 141 11.53 2.29 19.50
C SER A 141 11.71 2.39 21.02
N SER A 142 10.84 3.15 21.65
CA SER A 142 10.69 3.14 23.10
C SER A 142 10.12 1.82 23.63
N ASN A 143 9.58 0.95 22.76
CA ASN A 143 9.06 -0.37 23.12
C ASN A 143 10.17 -1.43 23.12
N THR A 144 9.91 -2.55 23.82
CA THR A 144 10.93 -3.60 24.02
C THR A 144 10.41 -5.02 23.77
N VAL A 145 9.09 -5.23 23.75
CA VAL A 145 8.49 -6.55 23.50
C VAL A 145 8.67 -6.94 22.04
N ARG A 146 9.19 -8.14 21.80
CA ARG A 146 9.44 -8.70 20.46
C ARG A 146 8.82 -10.08 20.30
N PRO A 147 8.29 -10.40 19.11
CA PRO A 147 7.90 -9.47 18.03
C PRO A 147 6.67 -8.64 18.42
N GLY A 148 6.34 -7.62 17.64
CA GLY A 148 5.04 -6.96 17.68
C GLY A 148 4.81 -5.90 18.74
N GLY A 149 5.83 -5.53 19.53
CA GLY A 149 5.66 -4.54 20.60
C GLY A 149 5.35 -3.11 20.12
N ASN A 150 5.53 -2.79 18.86
CA ASN A 150 5.11 -1.51 18.28
C ASN A 150 3.64 -1.52 17.84
N ALA A 151 2.98 -2.69 17.75
CA ALA A 151 1.56 -2.70 17.42
C ALA A 151 0.75 -1.77 18.35
N PRO A 152 -0.24 -1.08 17.81
CA PRO A 152 -0.87 -1.19 16.50
C PRO A 152 -0.17 -0.47 15.33
N ILE A 153 1.03 0.08 15.51
CA ILE A 153 1.81 0.67 14.41
C ILE A 153 2.24 -0.45 13.45
N ALA A 154 1.95 -0.24 12.17
CA ALA A 154 2.38 -1.10 11.08
C ALA A 154 3.66 -0.62 10.42
N TYR A 155 4.31 -1.47 9.62
CA TYR A 155 5.53 -1.21 8.86
C TYR A 155 6.79 -0.96 9.71
N ALA A 156 6.70 -0.94 11.00
CA ALA A 156 7.78 -1.01 11.97
C ALA A 156 7.31 -1.88 13.15
N TYR A 157 6.62 -2.96 12.85
CA TYR A 157 5.90 -3.83 13.78
C TYR A 157 6.77 -4.34 14.94
N THR A 158 8.01 -4.74 14.65
CA THR A 158 8.95 -5.25 15.65
C THR A 158 9.90 -4.15 16.12
N PRO A 159 9.92 -3.82 17.42
CA PRO A 159 10.78 -2.78 17.97
C PRO A 159 12.27 -3.08 17.80
N ASN A 160 13.06 -2.04 17.54
CA ASN A 160 14.52 -2.07 17.58
C ASN A 160 15.13 -3.15 16.66
N THR A 161 14.64 -3.24 15.43
CA THR A 161 15.09 -4.19 14.40
C THR A 161 15.37 -3.51 13.08
N VAL A 162 16.13 -4.21 12.25
CA VAL A 162 16.22 -3.98 10.79
C VAL A 162 15.65 -5.21 10.12
N GLN A 163 14.84 -5.01 9.10
CA GLN A 163 14.10 -6.08 8.46
C GLN A 163 13.93 -5.84 6.95
N LEU A 164 13.65 -6.90 6.22
CA LEU A 164 13.19 -6.84 4.85
C LEU A 164 11.67 -6.58 4.87
N ASP A 165 11.28 -5.37 4.51
CA ASP A 165 9.87 -5.01 4.45
C ASP A 165 9.22 -5.50 3.17
N GLN A 166 9.83 -5.19 2.03
CA GLN A 166 9.30 -5.56 0.73
C GLN A 166 10.41 -5.93 -0.26
N LEU A 167 10.28 -7.07 -0.90
CA LEU A 167 10.82 -7.37 -2.21
C LEU A 167 9.62 -7.56 -3.14
N VAL A 168 9.42 -6.63 -4.05
CA VAL A 168 8.26 -6.61 -4.94
C VAL A 168 8.70 -6.72 -6.38
N ALA A 169 7.97 -7.51 -7.15
CA ALA A 169 8.16 -7.64 -8.59
C ALA A 169 6.81 -7.47 -9.32
N TYR A 170 6.86 -6.78 -10.43
CA TYR A 170 5.74 -6.57 -11.34
C TYR A 170 6.04 -7.10 -12.73
N LEU A 171 5.05 -7.72 -13.33
CA LEU A 171 4.96 -7.95 -14.76
C LEU A 171 3.64 -7.34 -15.23
N GLU A 172 3.69 -6.37 -16.13
CA GLU A 172 2.49 -5.71 -16.60
C GLU A 172 2.54 -5.32 -18.08
N ARG A 173 1.37 -5.25 -18.67
CA ARG A 173 1.07 -4.52 -19.89
C ARG A 173 0.03 -3.45 -19.56
N THR A 174 0.35 -2.20 -19.78
CA THR A 174 -0.57 -1.09 -19.55
C THR A 174 -1.36 -0.81 -20.84
N PRO A 175 -2.69 -0.72 -20.80
CA PRO A 175 -3.48 -0.29 -21.94
C PRO A 175 -3.13 1.15 -22.32
N ASP A 176 -3.18 1.46 -23.60
CA ASP A 176 -3.07 2.84 -24.08
C ASP A 176 -4.40 3.56 -23.84
N THR A 177 -4.47 4.36 -22.79
CA THR A 177 -5.66 5.08 -22.36
C THR A 177 -5.74 6.50 -22.95
N VAL A 178 -4.78 6.91 -23.77
CA VAL A 178 -4.74 8.22 -24.42
C VAL A 178 -5.33 8.17 -25.82
N GLN A 179 -5.20 7.03 -26.48
CA GLN A 179 -5.79 6.81 -27.80
C GLN A 179 -7.33 6.73 -27.73
N THR A 180 -8.00 7.06 -28.83
CA THR A 180 -9.48 7.14 -28.90
C THR A 180 -10.09 6.27 -29.98
N ASP A 181 -9.32 5.48 -30.71
CA ASP A 181 -9.72 4.81 -31.94
C ASP A 181 -9.98 3.30 -31.77
N HIS A 182 -9.35 2.64 -30.80
CA HIS A 182 -9.52 1.18 -30.64
C HIS A 182 -9.61 0.74 -29.19
N ILE A 183 -10.18 -0.44 -28.96
CA ILE A 183 -10.16 -1.12 -27.66
C ILE A 183 -8.76 -1.64 -27.41
N ASP A 184 -8.18 -1.32 -26.26
CA ASP A 184 -6.90 -1.87 -25.82
C ASP A 184 -7.05 -2.67 -24.53
N TRP A 185 -6.09 -3.52 -24.24
CA TRP A 185 -6.10 -4.40 -23.09
C TRP A 185 -4.80 -4.32 -22.29
N GLY A 186 -4.87 -4.71 -21.06
CA GLY A 186 -3.72 -4.79 -20.18
C GLY A 186 -3.86 -5.89 -19.15
N PHE A 187 -2.78 -6.11 -18.43
CA PHE A 187 -2.76 -6.96 -17.24
C PHE A 187 -1.71 -6.50 -16.26
N ARG A 188 -1.86 -6.87 -15.00
CA ARG A 188 -0.86 -6.70 -13.96
C ARG A 188 -0.77 -7.94 -13.09
N VAL A 189 0.46 -8.39 -12.88
CA VAL A 189 0.82 -9.41 -11.90
C VAL A 189 1.84 -8.79 -10.98
N SER A 190 1.55 -8.75 -9.68
CA SER A 190 2.51 -8.33 -8.66
C SER A 190 2.73 -9.43 -7.64
N ALA A 191 3.97 -9.59 -7.21
CA ALA A 191 4.37 -10.48 -6.15
C ALA A 191 5.14 -9.70 -5.09
N ILE A 192 4.83 -9.93 -3.83
CA ILE A 192 5.53 -9.37 -2.68
C ILE A 192 6.11 -10.47 -1.82
N TYR A 193 7.33 -10.26 -1.32
CA TYR A 193 7.93 -11.05 -0.26
C TYR A 193 8.55 -10.12 0.79
N GLY A 194 8.36 -10.41 2.06
CA GLY A 194 8.92 -9.62 3.16
C GLY A 194 7.96 -9.57 4.35
N GLU A 195 8.22 -8.68 5.29
CA GLU A 195 7.36 -8.49 6.45
C GLU A 195 5.99 -7.94 6.05
N ASN A 196 5.95 -7.04 5.08
CA ASN A 196 4.73 -6.32 4.69
C ASN A 196 3.71 -7.16 3.89
N TYR A 197 4.00 -8.44 3.58
CA TYR A 197 2.97 -9.36 3.08
C TYR A 197 1.77 -9.46 4.02
N ARG A 198 1.99 -9.17 5.31
CA ARG A 198 0.99 -9.23 6.40
C ARG A 198 -0.17 -8.26 6.18
N TYR A 199 0.07 -7.18 5.43
CA TYR A 199 -0.91 -6.15 5.13
C TYR A 199 -1.63 -6.35 3.81
N THR A 200 -1.24 -7.35 3.00
CA THR A 200 -1.83 -7.60 1.69
C THR A 200 -2.63 -8.89 1.62
N THR A 201 -2.44 -9.81 2.55
CA THR A 201 -3.02 -11.16 2.49
C THR A 201 -4.54 -11.14 2.54
N SER A 202 -5.16 -11.85 1.59
CA SER A 202 -6.59 -12.12 1.62
C SER A 202 -6.88 -13.47 2.25
N TYR A 203 -8.01 -13.55 2.95
CA TYR A 203 -8.49 -14.79 3.52
C TYR A 203 -8.79 -15.82 2.41
N GLY A 204 -8.18 -17.00 2.55
CA GLY A 204 -8.28 -18.08 1.55
C GLY A 204 -7.15 -18.13 0.53
N LEU A 205 -6.23 -17.16 0.47
CA LEU A 205 -5.04 -17.18 -0.41
C LEU A 205 -3.76 -17.40 0.41
N ALA A 206 -3.14 -16.35 0.87
CA ALA A 206 -1.82 -16.41 1.53
C ALA A 206 -1.90 -16.21 3.05
N SER A 207 -3.09 -15.92 3.58
CA SER A 207 -3.34 -15.62 5.00
C SER A 207 -2.96 -16.72 5.98
N TYR A 208 -2.86 -17.98 5.55
CA TYR A 208 -2.42 -19.08 6.40
C TYR A 208 -1.03 -18.86 6.99
N GLN A 209 -0.15 -18.15 6.28
CA GLN A 209 1.20 -17.82 6.74
C GLN A 209 1.15 -16.95 7.99
N LEU A 210 0.20 -16.01 8.03
CA LEU A 210 -0.04 -15.15 9.18
C LEU A 210 -0.89 -15.84 10.25
N LEU A 211 -2.07 -16.32 9.88
CA LEU A 211 -3.09 -16.76 10.83
C LEU A 211 -2.80 -18.14 11.45
N LYS A 212 -2.09 -19.01 10.74
CA LYS A 212 -1.77 -20.36 11.20
C LYS A 212 -0.33 -20.53 11.65
N ASP A 213 0.60 -19.97 10.89
CA ASP A 213 2.03 -20.19 11.08
C ASP A 213 2.71 -19.00 11.77
N ASN A 214 2.05 -17.86 11.91
CA ASN A 214 2.56 -16.61 12.47
C ASN A 214 3.94 -16.21 11.90
N LYS A 215 4.10 -16.32 10.58
CA LYS A 215 5.35 -15.96 9.92
C LYS A 215 5.52 -14.44 9.91
N VAL A 216 6.69 -13.98 10.31
CA VAL A 216 7.05 -12.56 10.19
C VAL A 216 7.26 -12.21 8.72
N ASN A 217 8.04 -12.99 7.98
CA ASN A 217 8.23 -12.83 6.55
C ASN A 217 7.44 -13.88 5.78
N GLY A 218 6.79 -13.48 4.73
CA GLY A 218 6.00 -14.33 3.86
C GLY A 218 5.83 -13.71 2.48
N TYR A 219 4.92 -14.25 1.70
CA TYR A 219 4.66 -13.81 0.33
C TYR A 219 3.16 -13.62 0.09
N ASP A 220 2.84 -12.79 -0.90
CA ASP A 220 1.49 -12.61 -1.43
C ASP A 220 1.53 -12.16 -2.90
N PHE A 221 0.36 -12.17 -3.56
CA PHE A 221 0.13 -11.64 -4.89
C PHE A 221 -0.97 -10.57 -4.82
N PRO A 222 -0.64 -9.35 -4.38
CA PRO A 222 -1.65 -8.32 -4.08
C PRO A 222 -2.42 -7.85 -5.30
N MET A 223 -1.83 -7.91 -6.48
CA MET A 223 -2.50 -7.57 -7.73
C MET A 223 -2.33 -8.68 -8.76
N LEU A 224 -3.46 -9.19 -9.26
CA LEU A 224 -3.52 -10.20 -10.31
C LEU A 224 -4.80 -9.94 -11.10
N TYR A 225 -4.72 -9.10 -12.14
CA TYR A 225 -5.89 -8.69 -12.89
C TYR A 225 -5.59 -8.49 -14.38
N ALA A 226 -6.65 -8.52 -15.18
CA ALA A 226 -6.68 -8.05 -16.55
C ALA A 226 -7.49 -6.75 -16.64
N GLU A 227 -7.15 -5.91 -17.60
CA GLU A 227 -7.83 -4.65 -17.90
C GLU A 227 -8.22 -4.59 -19.37
N MET A 228 -9.32 -3.88 -19.65
CA MET A 228 -9.75 -3.53 -20.99
C MET A 228 -10.19 -2.07 -21.02
N PHE A 229 -9.57 -1.30 -21.90
CA PHE A 229 -9.93 0.09 -22.15
C PHE A 229 -10.81 0.22 -23.40
N VAL A 230 -11.95 0.87 -23.25
CA VAL A 230 -12.94 1.11 -24.29
C VAL A 230 -13.11 2.62 -24.48
N PRO A 231 -12.39 3.24 -25.44
CA PRO A 231 -12.41 4.69 -25.63
C PRO A 231 -13.72 5.23 -26.19
N GLN A 232 -14.58 4.38 -26.77
CA GLN A 232 -15.84 4.79 -27.43
C GLN A 232 -16.96 5.10 -26.43
N VAL A 233 -16.77 4.87 -25.13
CA VAL A 233 -17.78 5.12 -24.09
C VAL A 233 -17.41 6.37 -23.29
N ALA A 234 -18.15 7.46 -23.51
CA ALA A 234 -17.87 8.80 -22.97
C ALA A 234 -16.42 9.25 -23.27
N GLU A 235 -15.66 9.66 -22.27
CA GLU A 235 -14.22 9.99 -22.41
C GLU A 235 -13.34 8.73 -22.19
N GLY A 236 -13.94 7.55 -22.08
CA GLY A 236 -13.31 6.25 -21.92
C GLY A 236 -13.87 5.43 -20.76
N LEU A 237 -13.90 4.14 -20.95
CA LEU A 237 -14.31 3.16 -19.94
C LEU A 237 -13.18 2.16 -19.72
N MET A 238 -12.72 2.02 -18.47
CA MET A 238 -11.81 0.96 -18.05
C MET A 238 -12.59 -0.13 -17.31
N LEU A 239 -12.42 -1.37 -17.74
CA LEU A 239 -12.91 -2.55 -17.06
C LEU A 239 -11.73 -3.32 -16.49
N ARG A 240 -11.79 -3.70 -15.22
CA ARG A 240 -10.78 -4.51 -14.54
C ARG A 240 -11.42 -5.76 -13.96
N VAL A 241 -10.76 -6.90 -14.11
CA VAL A 241 -11.22 -8.20 -13.59
C VAL A 241 -10.06 -8.92 -12.93
N GLY A 242 -10.23 -9.33 -11.70
CA GLY A 242 -9.23 -10.07 -10.92
C GLY A 242 -9.08 -9.55 -9.50
N ARG A 243 -7.89 -9.72 -8.93
CA ARG A 243 -7.53 -9.20 -7.61
C ARG A 243 -6.82 -7.87 -7.75
N TYR A 244 -7.28 -6.87 -7.04
CA TYR A 244 -6.76 -5.51 -7.08
C TYR A 244 -6.83 -4.87 -5.68
N ILE A 245 -6.05 -3.81 -5.48
CA ILE A 245 -6.13 -2.99 -4.26
C ILE A 245 -7.42 -2.18 -4.30
N SER A 246 -8.11 -2.10 -3.18
CA SER A 246 -9.52 -1.74 -3.10
C SER A 246 -9.82 -0.27 -3.46
N VAL A 247 -9.99 0.57 -2.50
CA VAL A 247 -10.40 1.97 -2.68
C VAL A 247 -9.20 2.91 -2.55
N PRO A 248 -9.34 4.17 -2.97
CA PRO A 248 -8.25 5.14 -2.86
C PRO A 248 -8.07 5.63 -1.43
N ASP A 249 -6.85 5.52 -0.97
CA ASP A 249 -6.33 6.13 0.24
C ASP A 249 -5.28 7.19 -0.12
N ILE A 250 -4.82 7.95 0.85
CA ILE A 250 -3.66 8.83 0.70
C ILE A 250 -2.33 8.13 1.02
N GLU A 251 -2.39 6.88 1.40
CA GLU A 251 -1.27 5.97 1.62
C GLU A 251 -1.44 4.73 0.75
N ALA A 252 -0.37 3.98 0.55
CA ALA A 252 -0.39 2.78 -0.28
C ALA A 252 0.35 1.63 0.41
N GLN A 253 -0.07 0.39 0.15
CA GLN A 253 0.62 -0.82 0.63
C GLN A 253 2.04 -0.95 0.11
N LEU A 254 2.32 -0.30 -1.00
CA LEU A 254 3.55 -0.45 -1.74
C LEU A 254 4.46 0.74 -1.42
N ALA A 255 5.61 0.44 -0.88
CA ALA A 255 6.52 1.40 -0.28
C ALA A 255 6.77 2.67 -1.10
N PRO A 256 7.02 2.62 -2.44
CA PRO A 256 7.35 3.81 -3.21
C PRO A 256 6.24 4.87 -3.30
N ASN A 257 5.01 4.50 -2.99
CA ASN A 257 3.85 5.39 -3.13
C ASN A 257 3.46 6.09 -1.82
N ASN A 258 4.39 6.19 -0.89
CA ASN A 258 4.14 6.79 0.41
C ASN A 258 5.14 7.90 0.70
N TYR A 259 4.67 8.92 1.42
CA TYR A 259 5.51 10.03 1.87
C TYR A 259 6.48 9.64 2.98
N MET A 260 6.12 8.63 3.77
CA MET A 260 6.85 8.19 4.95
C MET A 260 7.02 6.68 4.94
N TYR A 261 7.90 6.16 5.76
CA TYR A 261 8.12 4.72 5.91
C TYR A 261 6.98 4.05 6.68
N THR A 262 6.64 4.56 7.87
CA THR A 262 5.49 4.04 8.61
C THR A 262 4.19 4.59 8.05
N HIS A 263 3.12 3.88 8.33
CA HIS A 263 1.78 4.24 7.88
C HIS A 263 0.91 4.66 9.07
N SER A 264 -0.14 5.41 8.76
CA SER A 264 -1.18 5.77 9.73
C SER A 264 -1.93 4.54 10.25
N MET A 265 -2.59 4.67 11.39
CA MET A 265 -3.54 3.65 11.84
C MET A 265 -4.76 3.59 10.92
N MET A 266 -5.15 4.72 10.35
CA MET A 266 -6.19 4.78 9.32
C MET A 266 -5.88 3.76 8.22
N TYR A 267 -4.70 3.85 7.61
CA TYR A 267 -4.28 2.93 6.58
C TYR A 267 -4.07 1.50 7.08
N THR A 268 -3.45 1.33 8.26
CA THR A 268 -3.13 0.00 8.83
C THR A 268 -4.37 -0.87 9.01
N PHE A 269 -5.51 -0.28 9.32
CA PHE A 269 -6.75 -0.98 9.67
C PHE A 269 -7.86 -0.84 8.64
N ASP A 270 -7.53 -0.30 7.50
CA ASP A 270 -8.41 -0.23 6.34
C ASP A 270 -8.62 -1.60 5.66
N ASN A 271 -9.36 -1.63 4.57
CA ASN A 271 -9.57 -2.77 3.69
C ASN A 271 -8.62 -2.68 2.49
N TYR A 272 -7.90 -3.75 2.20
CA TYR A 272 -6.78 -3.68 1.27
C TYR A 272 -7.05 -4.24 -0.12
N THR A 273 -7.58 -5.45 -0.23
CA THR A 273 -7.71 -6.12 -1.52
C THR A 273 -9.12 -6.60 -1.78
N ASN A 274 -9.54 -6.45 -3.04
CA ASN A 274 -10.78 -6.98 -3.57
C ASN A 274 -10.50 -7.95 -4.72
N GLU A 275 -11.33 -8.98 -4.85
CA GLU A 275 -11.39 -9.86 -6.02
C GLU A 275 -12.74 -9.71 -6.71
N GLY A 276 -12.75 -9.27 -7.95
CA GLY A 276 -14.00 -9.01 -8.62
C GLY A 276 -13.86 -8.32 -9.97
N ILE A 277 -14.89 -7.53 -10.28
CA ILE A 277 -14.98 -6.73 -11.49
C ILE A 277 -15.17 -5.27 -11.07
N GLN A 278 -14.38 -4.38 -11.65
CA GLN A 278 -14.46 -2.94 -11.44
C GLN A 278 -14.55 -2.22 -12.79
N ALA A 279 -15.48 -1.29 -12.89
CA ALA A 279 -15.62 -0.39 -14.02
C ALA A 279 -15.28 1.03 -13.58
N THR A 280 -14.46 1.74 -14.33
CA THR A 280 -14.17 3.17 -14.14
C THR A 280 -14.50 3.90 -15.43
N LEU A 281 -15.42 4.86 -15.36
CA LEU A 281 -15.90 5.65 -16.48
C LEU A 281 -15.41 7.09 -16.34
N ALA A 282 -14.66 7.57 -17.30
CA ALA A 282 -14.38 9.01 -17.46
C ALA A 282 -15.60 9.66 -18.14
N VAL A 283 -16.43 10.34 -17.34
CA VAL A 283 -17.61 11.07 -17.84
C VAL A 283 -17.18 12.36 -18.51
N THR A 284 -16.22 13.04 -17.92
CA THR A 284 -15.49 14.20 -18.44
C THR A 284 -14.02 14.07 -18.03
N PRO A 285 -13.11 14.90 -18.57
CA PRO A 285 -11.72 14.91 -18.10
C PRO A 285 -11.57 15.13 -16.58
N ASN A 286 -12.56 15.74 -15.95
CA ASN A 286 -12.53 16.09 -14.53
C ASN A 286 -13.38 15.18 -13.64
N LEU A 287 -14.26 14.35 -14.21
CA LEU A 287 -15.21 13.53 -13.45
C LEU A 287 -15.07 12.06 -13.83
N LEU A 288 -14.63 11.25 -12.88
CA LEU A 288 -14.62 9.79 -12.98
C LEU A 288 -15.66 9.20 -12.06
N LEU A 289 -16.38 8.19 -12.56
CA LEU A 289 -17.29 7.34 -11.79
C LEU A 289 -16.71 5.93 -11.75
N GLN A 290 -16.71 5.32 -10.59
CA GLN A 290 -16.23 3.95 -10.41
C GLN A 290 -17.29 3.12 -9.72
N ALA A 291 -17.50 1.89 -10.20
CA ALA A 291 -18.38 0.92 -9.60
C ALA A 291 -17.80 -0.48 -9.75
N GLY A 292 -18.02 -1.33 -8.74
CA GLY A 292 -17.51 -2.69 -8.76
C GLY A 292 -18.35 -3.66 -7.94
N PHE A 293 -18.18 -4.93 -8.29
CA PHE A 293 -18.62 -6.06 -7.49
C PHE A 293 -17.44 -6.96 -7.21
N ASN A 294 -17.28 -7.32 -5.95
CA ASN A 294 -16.25 -8.24 -5.51
C ASN A 294 -16.85 -9.37 -4.66
N VAL A 295 -16.07 -10.40 -4.40
CA VAL A 295 -16.50 -11.57 -3.63
C VAL A 295 -16.56 -11.32 -2.13
N GLY A 296 -16.10 -10.18 -1.70
CA GLY A 296 -15.97 -9.77 -0.31
C GLY A 296 -14.60 -9.14 -0.06
N THR A 297 -14.56 -8.14 0.81
CA THR A 297 -13.33 -7.46 1.18
C THR A 297 -12.34 -8.46 1.77
N GLU A 298 -11.10 -8.43 1.29
CA GLU A 298 -10.01 -9.29 1.73
C GLU A 298 -10.30 -10.80 1.62
N SER A 299 -11.17 -11.20 0.69
CA SER A 299 -11.51 -12.60 0.42
C SER A 299 -11.20 -12.98 -1.01
N THR A 300 -11.11 -14.29 -1.27
CA THR A 300 -10.92 -14.85 -2.60
C THR A 300 -12.17 -15.58 -3.07
N PHE A 301 -12.40 -15.65 -4.39
CA PHE A 301 -13.61 -16.25 -4.96
C PHE A 301 -13.74 -17.78 -4.71
N TRP A 302 -12.63 -18.46 -4.44
CA TRP A 302 -12.63 -19.89 -4.06
C TRP A 302 -12.78 -20.13 -2.56
N HIS A 303 -12.89 -19.07 -1.76
CA HIS A 303 -13.09 -19.19 -0.33
C HIS A 303 -14.50 -19.66 -0.01
N VAL A 304 -14.62 -20.93 0.30
CA VAL A 304 -15.91 -21.61 0.55
C VAL A 304 -16.24 -21.78 2.02
N GLY A 305 -15.54 -21.10 2.87
CA GLY A 305 -15.68 -21.19 4.32
C GLY A 305 -14.96 -22.38 4.93
N GLU A 306 -14.14 -22.08 5.93
CA GLU A 306 -13.39 -23.08 6.69
C GLU A 306 -14.27 -23.64 7.82
N LYS A 307 -14.31 -24.96 7.95
CA LYS A 307 -14.97 -25.63 9.07
C LYS A 307 -13.93 -25.85 10.17
N VAL A 308 -14.04 -25.12 11.26
CA VAL A 308 -13.21 -25.32 12.45
C VAL A 308 -14.00 -26.19 13.42
N PRO A 309 -13.52 -27.42 13.77
CA PRO A 309 -14.18 -28.26 14.75
C PRO A 309 -14.27 -27.54 16.09
N ASN A 310 -15.46 -27.50 16.68
CA ASN A 310 -15.67 -26.98 18.02
C ASN A 310 -16.36 -28.06 18.87
N PRO A 311 -15.74 -28.54 19.93
CA PRO A 311 -16.33 -29.56 20.82
C PRO A 311 -17.52 -29.02 21.62
N PHE A 312 -17.74 -27.73 21.67
CA PHE A 312 -18.86 -27.10 22.36
C PHE A 312 -19.96 -26.65 21.40
N PRO A 313 -21.22 -26.58 21.85
CA PRO A 313 -22.28 -25.94 21.08
C PRO A 313 -21.84 -24.51 20.71
N ASN A 314 -21.90 -24.20 19.43
CA ASN A 314 -21.47 -22.88 18.98
C ASN A 314 -22.56 -21.83 19.30
N PRO A 315 -22.32 -20.88 20.22
CA PRO A 315 -23.33 -19.91 20.59
C PRO A 315 -23.62 -18.89 19.47
N LEU A 316 -22.69 -18.74 18.51
CA LEU A 316 -22.83 -17.82 17.39
C LEU A 316 -23.62 -18.47 16.24
N TYR A 317 -23.65 -19.80 16.18
CA TYR A 317 -24.38 -20.58 15.18
C TYR A 317 -25.11 -21.75 15.86
N PRO A 318 -26.29 -21.50 16.44
CA PRO A 318 -27.07 -22.53 17.13
C PRO A 318 -27.29 -23.77 16.25
N GLY A 319 -27.11 -24.95 16.85
CA GLY A 319 -27.27 -26.24 16.15
C GLY A 319 -26.07 -26.71 15.34
N ARG A 320 -24.90 -26.05 15.45
CA ARG A 320 -23.67 -26.46 14.80
C ARG A 320 -22.55 -26.73 15.81
N ASN A 321 -21.80 -27.81 15.59
CA ASN A 321 -20.63 -28.16 16.38
C ASN A 321 -19.31 -27.67 15.77
N PHE A 322 -19.37 -26.80 14.79
CA PHE A 322 -18.21 -26.19 14.16
C PHE A 322 -18.54 -24.78 13.74
N LEU A 323 -17.56 -23.92 13.80
CA LEU A 323 -17.60 -22.68 13.08
C LEU A 323 -17.40 -23.00 11.61
N LYS A 324 -18.34 -22.58 10.83
CA LYS A 324 -18.14 -22.41 9.42
C LYS A 324 -17.85 -20.94 9.21
N ASP A 325 -16.68 -20.65 8.70
CA ASP A 325 -16.47 -19.40 8.02
C ASP A 325 -17.59 -19.28 6.97
N PRO A 326 -18.40 -18.22 6.99
CA PRO A 326 -19.46 -18.05 6.00
C PRO A 326 -18.93 -17.91 4.59
N GLY A 327 -17.61 -17.77 4.43
CA GLY A 327 -16.96 -17.58 3.15
C GLY A 327 -17.08 -16.16 2.63
N ALA A 328 -16.63 -15.99 1.41
CA ALA A 328 -16.78 -14.75 0.68
C ALA A 328 -18.24 -14.32 0.56
N LYS A 329 -18.51 -13.04 0.74
CA LYS A 329 -19.83 -12.44 0.59
C LYS A 329 -19.77 -11.37 -0.51
N PRO A 330 -20.52 -11.50 -1.61
CA PRO A 330 -20.52 -10.49 -2.66
C PRO A 330 -20.78 -9.10 -2.10
N SER A 331 -19.92 -8.16 -2.50
CA SER A 331 -19.88 -6.79 -2.00
C SER A 331 -19.88 -5.79 -3.15
N PHE A 332 -20.37 -4.60 -2.89
CA PHE A 332 -20.43 -3.51 -3.84
C PHE A 332 -19.44 -2.43 -3.47
N THR A 333 -18.79 -1.85 -4.48
CA THR A 333 -17.90 -0.69 -4.40
C THR A 333 -18.41 0.41 -5.30
N ALA A 334 -18.38 1.66 -4.85
CA ALA A 334 -18.65 2.82 -5.70
C ALA A 334 -17.84 4.03 -5.23
N CYS A 335 -17.30 4.76 -6.21
CA CYS A 335 -16.55 5.98 -5.98
C CYS A 335 -16.90 7.06 -7.00
N ILE A 336 -16.67 8.31 -6.62
CA ILE A 336 -16.74 9.47 -7.50
C ILE A 336 -15.45 10.27 -7.31
N ARG A 337 -14.68 10.45 -8.38
CA ARG A 337 -13.53 11.35 -8.36
C ARG A 337 -13.85 12.61 -9.13
N TYR A 338 -13.62 13.75 -8.50
CA TYR A 338 -13.77 15.04 -9.16
C TYR A 338 -12.53 15.91 -8.93
N THR A 339 -11.99 16.41 -10.04
CA THR A 339 -10.77 17.24 -10.07
C THR A 339 -11.10 18.60 -10.66
N TRP A 340 -10.59 19.68 -10.06
CA TRP A 340 -10.78 21.05 -10.56
C TRP A 340 -9.51 21.89 -10.34
N ASN A 341 -9.56 23.19 -10.66
CA ASN A 341 -8.41 24.08 -10.58
C ASN A 341 -7.17 23.54 -11.33
N ASN A 342 -7.37 23.04 -12.56
CA ASN A 342 -6.30 22.46 -13.39
C ASN A 342 -5.55 21.28 -12.74
N GLY A 343 -6.22 20.55 -11.86
CA GLY A 343 -5.61 19.40 -11.15
C GLY A 343 -5.09 19.71 -9.74
N ASP A 344 -5.12 21.00 -9.33
CA ASP A 344 -4.64 21.38 -8.01
C ASP A 344 -5.56 20.91 -6.87
N ASP A 345 -6.82 20.59 -7.18
CA ASP A 345 -7.79 20.07 -6.23
C ASP A 345 -8.41 18.79 -6.72
N THR A 346 -8.48 17.78 -5.86
CA THR A 346 -9.17 16.52 -6.14
C THR A 346 -9.92 16.04 -4.90
N VAL A 347 -11.16 15.59 -5.07
CA VAL A 347 -11.93 14.86 -4.06
C VAL A 347 -12.28 13.47 -4.57
N TYR A 348 -12.31 12.51 -3.66
CA TYR A 348 -12.60 11.13 -4.00
C TYR A 348 -13.41 10.44 -2.90
N PRO A 349 -14.74 10.72 -2.77
CA PRO A 349 -15.62 9.95 -1.91
C PRO A 349 -15.83 8.55 -2.46
N CYS A 350 -15.78 7.57 -1.56
CA CYS A 350 -15.93 6.15 -1.87
C CYS A 350 -16.76 5.41 -0.83
N MET A 351 -17.33 4.30 -1.25
CA MET A 351 -17.81 3.23 -0.37
C MET A 351 -17.32 1.89 -0.90
N ASP A 352 -16.92 1.00 0.00
CA ASP A 352 -16.45 -0.33 -0.34
C ASP A 352 -16.94 -1.39 0.64
N GLY A 353 -16.93 -2.65 0.20
CA GLY A 353 -17.34 -3.76 1.02
C GLY A 353 -18.82 -3.81 1.34
N ILE A 354 -19.66 -3.03 0.65
CA ILE A 354 -21.08 -2.88 0.97
C ILE A 354 -21.84 -4.17 0.69
N ASN A 355 -22.28 -4.82 1.76
CA ASN A 355 -23.06 -6.06 1.69
C ASN A 355 -24.01 -6.19 2.91
N ASN A 356 -24.75 -7.29 2.98
CA ASN A 356 -25.63 -7.63 4.08
C ASN A 356 -25.19 -8.89 4.84
N GLY A 357 -23.90 -9.14 4.93
CA GLY A 357 -23.35 -10.25 5.70
C GLY A 357 -23.77 -10.18 7.17
N SER A 358 -23.92 -11.34 7.79
CA SER A 358 -24.34 -11.48 9.18
C SER A 358 -23.19 -11.84 10.15
N TRP A 359 -22.01 -12.05 9.61
CA TRP A 359 -20.81 -12.41 10.34
C TRP A 359 -19.79 -11.28 10.24
N GLY A 360 -19.21 -10.86 11.35
CA GLY A 360 -18.33 -9.70 11.42
C GLY A 360 -17.22 -9.67 10.38
N TYR A 361 -16.64 -10.81 10.06
CA TYR A 361 -15.54 -10.87 9.11
C TYR A 361 -15.96 -10.55 7.66
N ASN A 362 -17.11 -11.03 7.21
CA ASN A 362 -17.52 -10.90 5.82
C ASN A 362 -18.49 -9.76 5.54
N ASN A 363 -18.64 -8.83 6.45
CA ASN A 363 -19.50 -7.66 6.28
C ASN A 363 -18.77 -6.34 6.63
N LEU A 364 -17.47 -6.31 6.44
CA LEU A 364 -16.67 -5.11 6.57
C LEU A 364 -17.17 -4.07 5.59
N GLN A 365 -17.72 -2.96 6.08
CA GLN A 365 -18.26 -1.88 5.28
C GLN A 365 -17.46 -0.61 5.54
N TRP A 366 -17.05 0.01 4.48
CA TRP A 366 -16.19 1.18 4.49
C TRP A 366 -16.85 2.35 3.74
N TYR A 367 -16.78 3.52 4.32
CA TYR A 367 -17.23 4.78 3.74
C TYR A 367 -16.15 5.84 3.98
N GLY A 368 -15.53 6.31 2.94
CA GLY A 368 -14.40 7.23 3.09
C GLY A 368 -14.38 8.35 2.07
N PHE A 369 -13.49 9.27 2.33
CA PHE A 369 -13.31 10.47 1.56
C PHE A 369 -11.84 10.88 1.60
N THR A 370 -11.25 11.07 0.42
CA THR A 370 -9.93 11.67 0.30
C THR A 370 -10.01 13.04 -0.36
N TYR A 371 -9.14 13.94 0.04
CA TYR A 371 -8.98 15.27 -0.53
C TYR A 371 -7.51 15.58 -0.74
N TYR A 372 -7.20 16.07 -1.93
CA TYR A 372 -5.89 16.59 -2.28
C TYR A 372 -5.99 18.05 -2.67
N HIS A 373 -5.03 18.88 -2.18
CA HIS A 373 -4.90 20.28 -2.56
C HIS A 373 -3.44 20.68 -2.75
N LYS A 374 -3.13 21.25 -3.90
CA LYS A 374 -1.83 21.85 -4.19
C LYS A 374 -1.90 23.36 -3.99
N PHE A 375 -1.28 23.86 -2.93
CA PHE A 375 -1.22 25.31 -2.65
C PHE A 375 -0.28 26.02 -3.63
N ASN A 376 0.82 25.40 -4.00
CA ASN A 376 1.81 25.85 -4.95
C ASN A 376 2.81 24.72 -5.24
N ASP A 377 3.85 24.97 -6.04
CA ASP A 377 4.83 23.94 -6.44
C ASP A 377 5.64 23.33 -5.28
N LYS A 378 5.58 23.93 -4.09
CA LYS A 378 6.29 23.42 -2.89
C LYS A 378 5.39 22.85 -1.83
N TRP A 379 4.15 23.31 -1.73
CA TRP A 379 3.25 22.92 -0.66
C TRP A 379 2.03 22.22 -1.20
N HIS A 380 1.73 21.06 -0.66
CA HIS A 380 0.47 20.36 -0.89
C HIS A 380 0.00 19.63 0.35
N LEU A 381 -1.30 19.34 0.37
CA LEU A 381 -2.03 18.65 1.41
C LEU A 381 -2.68 17.41 0.82
N SER A 382 -2.55 16.28 1.52
CA SER A 382 -3.39 15.11 1.34
C SER A 382 -4.16 14.88 2.61
N PHE A 383 -5.45 14.58 2.52
CA PHE A 383 -6.33 14.35 3.65
C PHE A 383 -7.22 13.15 3.39
N GLU A 384 -7.44 12.35 4.43
CA GLU A 384 -8.34 11.22 4.39
C GLU A 384 -9.14 11.12 5.68
N THR A 385 -10.38 10.69 5.55
CA THR A 385 -11.25 10.30 6.65
C THR A 385 -12.15 9.15 6.22
N TYR A 386 -12.40 8.20 7.11
CA TYR A 386 -13.37 7.13 6.88
C TYR A 386 -14.10 6.69 8.15
N ASP A 387 -15.22 6.02 7.95
CA ASP A 387 -15.90 5.11 8.88
C ASP A 387 -15.82 3.69 8.32
N ILE A 388 -15.31 2.77 9.13
CA ILE A 388 -15.30 1.35 8.84
C ILE A 388 -16.04 0.60 9.93
N HIS A 389 -17.00 -0.25 9.55
CA HIS A 389 -17.75 -0.99 10.54
C HIS A 389 -18.12 -2.40 10.11
N GLN A 390 -18.36 -3.22 11.11
CA GLN A 390 -18.79 -4.62 10.96
C GLN A 390 -19.94 -4.91 11.92
N THR A 391 -20.88 -5.73 11.50
CA THR A 391 -21.96 -6.25 12.34
C THR A 391 -21.73 -7.72 12.69
N GLY A 392 -22.30 -8.19 13.79
CA GLY A 392 -22.14 -9.58 14.19
C GLY A 392 -20.73 -9.93 14.69
N VAL A 393 -19.95 -8.94 15.13
CA VAL A 393 -18.60 -9.16 15.67
C VAL A 393 -18.71 -9.82 17.05
N PRO A 394 -18.00 -10.95 17.30
CA PRO A 394 -18.08 -11.67 18.57
C PRO A 394 -17.60 -10.83 19.74
N ASN A 395 -18.34 -10.90 20.87
CA ASN A 395 -18.09 -10.09 22.05
C ASN A 395 -17.01 -10.70 22.94
N LEU A 396 -15.85 -10.06 23.01
CA LEU A 396 -14.74 -10.49 23.88
C LEU A 396 -15.12 -10.53 25.38
N ASN A 397 -16.06 -9.70 25.81
CA ASN A 397 -16.49 -9.63 27.21
C ASN A 397 -17.49 -10.71 27.62
N ASN A 398 -18.00 -11.51 26.66
CA ASN A 398 -18.96 -12.58 26.95
C ASN A 398 -18.23 -13.89 27.23
N PRO A 399 -18.40 -14.53 28.43
CA PRO A 399 -17.69 -15.75 28.78
C PRO A 399 -17.96 -16.94 27.84
N ILE A 400 -19.17 -17.01 27.26
CA ILE A 400 -19.53 -18.05 26.28
C ILE A 400 -18.73 -17.87 25.00
N VAL A 401 -18.61 -16.63 24.54
CA VAL A 401 -17.82 -16.30 23.36
C VAL A 401 -16.33 -16.55 23.61
N GLN A 402 -15.80 -16.16 24.78
CA GLN A 402 -14.41 -16.43 25.15
C GLN A 402 -14.12 -17.96 25.11
N THR A 403 -15.04 -18.77 25.65
CA THR A 403 -14.91 -20.23 25.61
C THR A 403 -14.93 -20.74 24.17
N ALA A 404 -15.82 -20.24 23.32
CA ALA A 404 -15.90 -20.63 21.93
C ALA A 404 -14.62 -20.27 21.17
N VAL A 405 -14.08 -19.07 21.38
CA VAL A 405 -12.81 -18.62 20.80
C VAL A 405 -11.64 -19.48 21.23
N ALA A 406 -11.52 -19.76 22.52
CA ALA A 406 -10.44 -20.61 23.07
C ALA A 406 -10.46 -22.04 22.50
N ASN A 407 -11.60 -22.51 22.02
CA ASN A 407 -11.78 -23.81 21.38
C ASN A 407 -11.80 -23.76 19.85
N GLY A 408 -11.25 -22.73 19.24
CA GLY A 408 -11.18 -22.58 17.79
C GLY A 408 -12.47 -22.07 17.15
N GLY A 409 -13.25 -21.30 17.90
CA GLY A 409 -14.57 -20.85 17.51
C GLY A 409 -14.64 -19.55 16.71
N THR A 410 -13.58 -19.09 16.11
CA THR A 410 -13.60 -17.94 15.15
C THR A 410 -12.95 -18.32 13.83
N PRO A 411 -13.27 -17.64 12.72
CA PRO A 411 -12.60 -17.86 11.43
C PRO A 411 -11.10 -17.54 11.50
N PHE A 412 -10.70 -16.63 12.36
CA PHE A 412 -9.29 -16.39 12.65
C PHE A 412 -8.77 -17.44 13.63
N SER A 413 -7.62 -18.00 13.33
CA SER A 413 -7.00 -19.00 14.18
C SER A 413 -6.96 -18.52 15.63
N PRO A 414 -7.32 -19.37 16.60
CA PRO A 414 -7.17 -19.03 18.00
C PRO A 414 -5.70 -18.90 18.43
N GLN A 415 -4.75 -19.35 17.61
CA GLN A 415 -3.34 -19.32 17.95
C GLN A 415 -2.69 -17.97 17.69
N TYR A 416 -3.06 -17.29 16.59
CA TYR A 416 -2.37 -16.08 16.16
C TYR A 416 -3.37 -15.04 15.67
N THR A 417 -3.15 -13.81 16.10
CA THR A 417 -3.96 -12.65 15.72
C THR A 417 -3.09 -11.63 14.99
N PRO A 418 -3.58 -11.04 13.90
CA PRO A 418 -2.89 -9.93 13.25
C PRO A 418 -2.75 -8.76 14.24
N PHE A 419 -1.58 -8.10 14.26
CA PHE A 419 -1.34 -6.87 15.04
C PHE A 419 -1.81 -6.88 16.49
N ASN A 420 -1.83 -8.04 17.14
CA ASN A 420 -2.43 -8.20 18.47
C ASN A 420 -3.96 -7.96 18.51
N ALA A 421 -4.62 -7.88 17.37
CA ALA A 421 -6.05 -7.65 17.25
C ALA A 421 -6.78 -9.00 17.04
N PRO A 422 -7.54 -9.49 18.02
CA PRO A 422 -8.20 -10.79 17.92
C PRO A 422 -9.44 -10.80 17.02
N ASN A 423 -9.74 -9.71 16.34
CA ASN A 423 -10.96 -9.49 15.56
C ASN A 423 -12.25 -9.74 16.37
N LEU A 424 -12.21 -9.36 17.63
CA LEU A 424 -13.28 -9.44 18.61
C LEU A 424 -13.60 -8.05 19.13
N ALA A 425 -14.86 -7.80 19.47
CA ALA A 425 -15.30 -6.49 19.95
C ALA A 425 -15.48 -6.46 21.46
N ASN A 426 -15.10 -5.38 22.10
CA ASN A 426 -15.48 -5.04 23.46
C ASN A 426 -16.87 -4.39 23.45
N CYS A 427 -17.92 -5.23 23.38
CA CYS A 427 -19.30 -4.75 23.30
C CYS A 427 -19.73 -4.03 24.58
N HIS A 428 -20.58 -3.01 24.43
CA HIS A 428 -21.12 -2.28 25.57
C HIS A 428 -21.97 -3.17 26.49
N ASN A 429 -22.76 -4.09 25.93
CA ASN A 429 -23.49 -5.09 26.69
C ASN A 429 -22.66 -6.38 26.83
N PRO A 430 -22.15 -6.72 28.02
CA PRO A 430 -21.32 -7.92 28.18
C PRO A 430 -22.10 -9.23 27.99
N ASN A 431 -23.43 -9.19 28.09
CA ASN A 431 -24.27 -10.38 27.88
C ASN A 431 -24.61 -10.63 26.40
N ALA A 432 -24.37 -9.66 25.52
CA ALA A 432 -24.56 -9.88 24.10
C ALA A 432 -23.50 -10.85 23.54
N LEU A 433 -23.90 -11.76 22.65
CA LEU A 433 -22.95 -12.65 21.97
C LEU A 433 -22.15 -11.92 20.90
N THR A 434 -22.76 -10.95 20.25
CA THR A 434 -22.14 -10.12 19.19
C THR A 434 -22.61 -8.69 19.28
N CYS A 435 -21.87 -7.78 18.65
CA CYS A 435 -22.31 -6.38 18.46
C CYS A 435 -21.77 -5.82 17.13
N ARG A 436 -22.15 -4.59 16.82
CA ARG A 436 -21.48 -3.77 15.80
C ARG A 436 -20.15 -3.27 16.39
N ALA A 437 -19.10 -3.44 15.62
CA ALA A 437 -17.81 -2.79 15.84
C ALA A 437 -17.60 -1.72 14.79
N GLU A 438 -16.98 -0.61 15.18
CA GLU A 438 -16.80 0.58 14.38
C GLU A 438 -15.45 1.21 14.69
N ALA A 439 -14.77 1.66 13.65
CA ALA A 439 -13.57 2.45 13.76
C ALA A 439 -13.64 3.59 12.75
N TYR A 440 -13.16 4.77 13.15
CA TYR A 440 -13.17 5.96 12.30
C TYR A 440 -12.03 6.88 12.68
N GLY A 441 -11.67 7.76 11.76
CA GLY A 441 -10.60 8.70 12.03
C GLY A 441 -10.37 9.68 10.90
N ALA A 442 -9.29 10.41 11.03
CA ALA A 442 -8.80 11.31 10.01
C ALA A 442 -7.27 11.39 10.06
N VAL A 443 -6.66 11.40 8.90
CA VAL A 443 -5.21 11.60 8.72
C VAL A 443 -4.97 12.66 7.66
N ALA A 444 -3.91 13.42 7.83
CA ALA A 444 -3.45 14.37 6.82
C ALA A 444 -1.95 14.25 6.63
N TYR A 445 -1.48 14.56 5.43
CA TYR A 445 -0.09 14.85 5.13
C TYR A 445 0.04 16.27 4.66
N ILE A 446 0.83 17.05 5.38
CA ILE A 446 1.23 18.39 4.98
C ILE A 446 2.65 18.27 4.44
N ASN A 447 2.81 18.46 3.14
CA ASN A 447 4.03 18.17 2.42
C ASN A 447 4.71 19.46 1.96
N TYR A 448 6.03 19.49 2.11
CA TYR A 448 6.89 20.57 1.67
C TYR A 448 8.02 20.05 0.80
N GLN A 449 7.98 20.38 -0.49
CA GLN A 449 9.06 20.11 -1.44
C GLN A 449 10.22 21.07 -1.20
N ALA A 450 11.19 20.65 -0.41
CA ALA A 450 12.34 21.50 -0.03
C ALA A 450 13.32 21.69 -1.20
N SER A 451 13.54 20.62 -1.96
CA SER A 451 14.32 20.61 -3.20
C SER A 451 13.69 19.60 -4.19
N PRO A 452 14.14 19.53 -5.44
CA PRO A 452 13.68 18.48 -6.37
C PRO A 452 13.92 17.04 -5.88
N LEU A 453 14.86 16.85 -4.95
CA LEU A 453 15.20 15.53 -4.38
C LEU A 453 14.76 15.36 -2.93
N ASP A 454 14.10 16.36 -2.34
CA ASP A 454 13.75 16.35 -0.92
C ASP A 454 12.31 16.75 -0.68
N ASN A 455 11.56 15.91 -0.01
CA ASN A 455 10.24 16.22 0.49
C ASN A 455 10.17 16.02 2.01
N ILE A 456 9.55 16.96 2.70
CA ILE A 456 9.31 16.89 4.15
C ILE A 456 7.81 16.76 4.36
N SER A 457 7.42 15.78 5.16
CA SER A 457 6.01 15.48 5.44
C SER A 457 5.73 15.55 6.92
N PHE A 458 4.64 16.20 7.29
CA PHE A 458 4.08 16.17 8.63
C PHE A 458 2.74 15.44 8.59
N ARG A 459 2.60 14.38 9.41
CA ARG A 459 1.42 13.52 9.49
C ARG A 459 0.75 13.66 10.85
N PRO A 460 -0.28 14.48 11.02
CA PRO A 460 -1.21 14.42 12.15
C PRO A 460 -2.32 13.41 11.87
N GLU A 461 -2.65 12.58 12.87
CA GLU A 461 -3.70 11.59 12.78
C GLU A 461 -4.52 11.52 14.08
N PHE A 462 -5.80 11.25 13.92
CA PHE A 462 -6.72 10.82 14.97
C PHE A 462 -7.43 9.53 14.52
N TYR A 463 -7.46 8.53 15.39
CA TYR A 463 -8.13 7.25 15.13
C TYR A 463 -8.91 6.80 16.36
N ASP A 464 -10.16 6.36 16.19
CA ASP A 464 -10.99 5.81 17.26
C ASP A 464 -11.40 4.38 16.91
N ASP A 465 -10.88 3.42 17.67
CA ASP A 465 -11.33 2.01 17.62
C ASP A 465 -12.37 1.80 18.73
N ALA A 466 -13.62 2.15 18.45
CA ALA A 466 -14.69 2.29 19.44
C ALA A 466 -15.00 0.99 20.20
N GLN A 467 -14.68 -0.19 19.65
CA GLN A 467 -14.82 -1.48 20.31
C GLN A 467 -13.51 -2.27 20.40
N GLY A 468 -12.37 -1.73 19.97
CA GLY A 468 -11.09 -2.42 20.04
C GLY A 468 -10.97 -3.60 19.08
N GLN A 469 -11.76 -3.63 18.03
CA GLN A 469 -11.80 -4.75 17.10
C GLN A 469 -10.65 -4.70 16.09
N ARG A 470 -10.20 -3.51 15.71
CA ARG A 470 -9.14 -3.30 14.71
C ARG A 470 -7.74 -3.34 15.35
N THR A 471 -7.54 -2.58 16.42
CA THR A 471 -6.24 -2.46 17.11
C THR A 471 -6.02 -3.50 18.21
N GLY A 472 -7.07 -4.18 18.66
CA GLY A 472 -7.07 -5.05 19.83
C GLY A 472 -7.30 -4.33 21.15
N THR A 473 -7.38 -2.98 21.14
CA THR A 473 -7.57 -2.17 22.34
C THR A 473 -8.63 -1.10 22.06
N LYS A 474 -9.72 -1.13 22.84
CA LYS A 474 -10.74 -0.09 22.79
C LYS A 474 -10.15 1.23 23.27
N ALA A 475 -9.80 2.10 22.33
CA ALA A 475 -9.15 3.38 22.63
C ALA A 475 -9.21 4.34 21.43
N ARG A 476 -9.03 5.61 21.76
CA ARG A 476 -8.72 6.68 20.81
C ARG A 476 -7.21 6.88 20.73
N TYR A 477 -6.73 7.18 19.54
CA TYR A 477 -5.32 7.33 19.26
C TYR A 477 -5.03 8.68 18.63
N LEU A 478 -3.84 9.20 18.92
CA LEU A 478 -3.24 10.33 18.23
C LEU A 478 -1.86 9.91 17.73
N ASN A 479 -1.54 10.26 16.49
CA ASN A 479 -0.22 10.14 15.94
C ASN A 479 0.26 11.49 15.41
N PHE A 480 1.54 11.78 15.59
CA PHE A 480 2.26 12.87 14.94
C PHE A 480 3.56 12.34 14.38
N GLY A 481 3.64 12.28 13.06
CA GLY A 481 4.83 11.88 12.33
C GLY A 481 5.49 13.05 11.62
N LEU A 482 6.81 13.05 11.57
CA LEU A 482 7.63 13.96 10.78
C LEU A 482 8.63 13.15 9.99
N GLY A 483 8.48 13.14 8.67
CA GLY A 483 9.32 12.38 7.75
C GLY A 483 10.07 13.28 6.77
N TRP A 484 11.19 12.77 6.31
CA TRP A 484 11.98 13.34 5.23
C TRP A 484 12.22 12.28 4.17
N GLN A 485 11.74 12.51 2.97
CA GLN A 485 11.95 11.65 1.81
C GLN A 485 13.06 12.29 0.97
N HIS A 486 14.13 11.53 0.74
CA HIS A 486 15.29 11.96 -0.02
C HIS A 486 15.62 10.97 -1.13
N TRP A 487 15.68 11.45 -2.37
CA TRP A 487 16.07 10.65 -3.51
C TRP A 487 17.56 10.85 -3.82
N LEU A 488 18.32 9.76 -3.78
CA LEU A 488 19.70 9.76 -4.31
C LEU A 488 19.67 9.72 -5.85
N SER A 489 18.64 9.16 -6.40
CA SER A 489 18.27 9.14 -7.81
C SER A 489 16.80 8.72 -7.92
N PRO A 490 16.16 8.77 -9.09
CA PRO A 490 14.81 8.22 -9.26
C PRO A 490 14.66 6.74 -8.84
N GLN A 491 15.76 5.99 -8.81
CA GLN A 491 15.76 4.58 -8.45
C GLN A 491 16.05 4.29 -6.99
N ILE A 492 16.55 5.28 -6.23
CA ILE A 492 16.98 5.05 -4.84
C ILE A 492 16.49 6.18 -3.95
N GLU A 493 15.69 5.82 -2.98
CA GLU A 493 15.19 6.75 -1.98
C GLU A 493 15.45 6.29 -0.55
N LEU A 494 15.54 7.27 0.35
CA LEU A 494 15.71 7.11 1.79
C LEU A 494 14.59 7.89 2.50
N ARG A 495 13.95 7.28 3.52
CA ARG A 495 12.86 7.92 4.28
C ARG A 495 13.08 7.82 5.78
N PRO A 496 13.95 8.64 6.38
CA PRO A 496 14.02 8.77 7.83
C PRO A 496 12.81 9.53 8.38
N GLU A 497 12.33 9.09 9.55
CA GLU A 497 11.18 9.69 10.22
C GLU A 497 11.27 9.58 11.74
N ILE A 498 10.47 10.41 12.41
CA ILE A 498 10.20 10.31 13.84
C ILE A 498 8.70 10.39 14.07
N ASP A 499 8.17 9.45 14.85
CA ASP A 499 6.77 9.36 15.21
C ASP A 499 6.57 9.36 16.71
N TRP A 500 5.50 10.00 17.12
CA TRP A 500 4.95 9.94 18.46
C TRP A 500 3.50 9.50 18.38
N ASP A 501 3.22 8.34 18.98
CA ASP A 501 1.89 7.75 19.04
C ASP A 501 1.40 7.71 20.47
N ARG A 502 0.13 7.99 20.68
CA ARG A 502 -0.52 7.97 21.98
C ARG A 502 -1.89 7.32 21.91
N SER A 503 -2.10 6.35 22.79
CA SER A 503 -3.43 5.86 23.15
C SER A 503 -3.98 6.67 24.33
N ILE A 504 -5.17 7.26 24.17
CA ILE A 504 -5.74 8.21 25.15
C ILE A 504 -6.39 7.45 26.30
N ASP A 505 -7.14 6.40 26.00
CA ASP A 505 -8.08 5.78 26.94
C ASP A 505 -7.51 4.57 27.67
N ALA A 506 -6.51 3.90 27.09
CA ALA A 506 -5.94 2.66 27.63
C ALA A 506 -4.47 2.49 27.24
N LYS A 507 -3.78 1.55 27.88
CA LYS A 507 -2.47 1.09 27.43
C LYS A 507 -2.65 0.21 26.20
N ALA A 508 -1.99 0.55 25.09
CA ALA A 508 -2.13 -0.14 23.82
C ALA A 508 -0.80 -0.57 23.18
N PHE A 509 0.33 -0.08 23.69
CA PHE A 509 1.65 -0.35 23.14
C PHE A 509 2.50 -1.26 24.04
N ASN A 510 3.57 -1.81 23.46
CA ASN A 510 4.54 -2.69 24.13
C ASN A 510 3.92 -4.00 24.64
N GLY A 511 2.95 -4.55 23.92
CA GLY A 511 2.30 -5.82 24.18
C GLY A 511 2.54 -6.84 23.07
N ASN A 512 2.13 -8.09 23.32
CA ASN A 512 2.05 -9.17 22.33
C ASN A 512 0.99 -10.17 22.76
N SER A 513 -0.21 -10.08 22.23
CA SER A 513 -1.33 -10.95 22.58
C SER A 513 -1.05 -12.42 22.22
N ASN A 514 -0.32 -12.68 21.14
CA ASN A 514 0.06 -14.03 20.72
C ASN A 514 1.01 -14.71 21.72
N ALA A 515 1.76 -13.92 22.49
CA ALA A 515 2.63 -14.37 23.58
C ALA A 515 1.99 -14.20 24.96
N GLY A 516 0.74 -13.75 25.06
CA GLY A 516 0.06 -13.49 26.32
C GLY A 516 0.61 -12.29 27.10
N ILE A 517 1.31 -11.37 26.43
CA ILE A 517 1.89 -10.16 27.05
C ILE A 517 0.92 -9.00 26.83
N ALA A 518 0.31 -8.51 27.91
CA ALA A 518 -0.57 -7.36 27.86
C ALA A 518 0.20 -6.07 27.56
N PRO A 519 -0.39 -5.10 26.82
CA PRO A 519 0.19 -3.78 26.63
C PRO A 519 0.41 -3.07 27.96
N ASP A 520 1.58 -2.43 28.13
CA ASP A 520 1.96 -1.75 29.37
C ASP A 520 2.22 -0.24 29.21
N LYS A 521 2.15 0.26 27.98
CA LYS A 521 2.36 1.68 27.65
C LYS A 521 1.15 2.32 26.93
N ASN A 522 0.95 3.58 27.18
CA ASN A 522 -0.08 4.40 26.49
C ASN A 522 0.52 5.36 25.45
N TYR A 523 1.83 5.34 25.24
CA TYR A 523 2.49 6.06 24.17
C TYR A 523 3.72 5.29 23.69
N THR A 524 4.17 5.61 22.49
CA THR A 524 5.46 5.18 21.95
C THR A 524 6.13 6.32 21.21
N VAL A 525 7.44 6.29 21.16
CA VAL A 525 8.27 7.12 20.28
C VAL A 525 9.06 6.18 19.39
N LEU A 526 9.01 6.43 18.12
CA LEU A 526 9.67 5.67 17.08
C LEU A 526 10.57 6.61 16.28
N VAL A 527 11.82 6.23 16.10
CA VAL A 527 12.71 6.79 15.07
C VAL A 527 12.96 5.67 14.08
N ALA A 528 12.54 5.87 12.87
CA ALA A 528 12.58 4.84 11.84
C ALA A 528 13.20 5.39 10.55
N ALA A 529 13.66 4.50 9.71
CA ALA A 529 14.09 4.81 8.35
C ALA A 529 14.02 3.59 7.48
N ASP A 530 13.73 3.78 6.20
CA ASP A 530 13.88 2.76 5.18
C ASP A 530 14.68 3.24 3.97
N ALA A 531 15.09 2.28 3.17
CA ALA A 531 15.71 2.50 1.88
C ALA A 531 14.97 1.67 0.83
N ILE A 532 14.62 2.30 -0.28
CA ILE A 532 13.98 1.66 -1.43
C ILE A 532 14.95 1.72 -2.60
N VAL A 533 15.20 0.56 -3.22
CA VAL A 533 16.04 0.44 -4.41
C VAL A 533 15.20 -0.22 -5.50
N HIS A 534 14.88 0.52 -6.53
CA HIS A 534 14.10 0.05 -7.69
C HIS A 534 15.00 -0.69 -8.69
N PHE A 535 14.47 -1.72 -9.35
CA PHE A 535 15.19 -2.49 -10.37
C PHE A 535 14.37 -2.74 -11.63
#